data_fd0a68966a1ce54659fc96b288ebce65
#
_entry.id   fd0a68966a1ce54659fc96b288ebce65
#
_cell.length_a   1.000
_cell.length_b   1.000
_cell.length_c   1.000
_cell.angle_alpha   90.00
_cell.angle_beta   90.00
_cell.angle_gamma   90.00
#
_symmetry.space_group_name_H-M   'P 1'
#
loop_
_entity.id
_entity.type
_entity.pdbx_description
1 polymer ?
#
loop_
_entity_poly.entity_id
_entity_poly.type
_entity_poly.pdbx_seq_one_letter_code
_entity_poly.pdbx_strand_id
1 'polypeptide(L)'
;MKLLVFAHVPPPHHGQSQMVQYLVDGFRNNPALGIEVIHVDARLSEDLADVGSARGGKLSRLLGYCWQAIRARFAHGVTTWYYVPSPPKRNSLYRDWIVLLLVRPFFRHSIHHWHAVGLGAWLEQQARPWERWISHRLLGHPTLAITLSAFNSPDALRFRPHHAEVVANGVPDPCPDFDTTLAAVRRQRHRDRQSGGIVRVLFLAHCTPDKGIFDALEAMALANANEQGQPAAQRLDFHLDVAGSFVTPEDEARYHERIAQPDLSGRVRTLGFVKGDTKSACLRSADVFLFPSYYANEGQPLNLIEAMAHGLVPVTTHWRGIPEMLPEGYPGLVQPRDPAAAAVALRRVALAEDGIRFRTLGLARFGLDAHLRRLSEVLRSLQY
;
A
#
# COMPACT_ATOMS: atom_id res chain seq x y z
N MET A 1 8.73 -21.22 15.78
CA MET A 1 7.60 -21.94 15.15
C MET A 1 7.81 -22.09 13.66
N LYS A 2 7.20 -23.14 13.04
CA LYS A 2 7.19 -23.28 11.57
C LYS A 2 5.94 -22.66 10.99
N LEU A 3 6.09 -21.86 9.91
CA LEU A 3 5.02 -21.14 9.23
C LEU A 3 5.06 -21.44 7.73
N LEU A 4 4.01 -22.06 7.19
CA LEU A 4 3.87 -22.20 5.75
C LEU A 4 3.20 -20.94 5.20
N VAL A 5 3.92 -20.18 4.39
CA VAL A 5 3.39 -18.99 3.70
C VAL A 5 2.95 -19.38 2.29
N PHE A 6 1.64 -19.35 2.07
CA PHE A 6 1.03 -19.61 0.76
C PHE A 6 0.59 -18.28 0.14
N ALA A 7 1.51 -17.63 -0.53
CA ALA A 7 1.27 -16.35 -1.19
C ALA A 7 2.37 -16.10 -2.22
N HIS A 8 2.05 -15.31 -3.27
CA HIS A 8 3.02 -14.99 -4.29
C HIS A 8 3.89 -13.79 -3.88
N VAL A 9 5.13 -13.82 -4.37
CA VAL A 9 6.08 -12.70 -4.33
C VAL A 9 6.20 -12.09 -5.73
N PRO A 10 6.83 -10.90 -5.88
CA PRO A 10 7.05 -10.30 -7.20
C PRO A 10 7.78 -11.24 -8.19
N PRO A 11 7.51 -11.17 -9.50
CA PRO A 11 6.46 -10.42 -10.19
C PRO A 11 5.06 -11.05 -10.02
N PRO A 12 3.95 -10.33 -10.23
CA PRO A 12 3.88 -8.91 -10.55
C PRO A 12 4.15 -8.02 -9.32
N HIS A 13 4.72 -6.83 -9.57
CA HIS A 13 5.05 -5.88 -8.51
C HIS A 13 3.81 -5.07 -8.09
N HIS A 14 3.28 -5.38 -6.91
CA HIS A 14 2.23 -4.61 -6.24
C HIS A 14 2.40 -4.71 -4.71
N GLY A 15 1.70 -3.85 -3.95
CA GLY A 15 1.91 -3.72 -2.51
C GLY A 15 1.84 -5.05 -1.75
N GLN A 16 0.85 -5.90 -2.03
CA GLN A 16 0.70 -7.19 -1.36
C GLN A 16 1.88 -8.14 -1.65
N SER A 17 2.28 -8.31 -2.93
CA SER A 17 3.40 -9.21 -3.27
C SER A 17 4.71 -8.74 -2.67
N GLN A 18 4.92 -7.42 -2.62
CA GLN A 18 6.10 -6.82 -1.99
C GLN A 18 6.12 -7.08 -0.48
N MET A 19 4.98 -6.96 0.21
CA MET A 19 4.89 -7.28 1.64
C MET A 19 5.15 -8.76 1.94
N VAL A 20 4.67 -9.67 1.08
CA VAL A 20 4.97 -11.10 1.21
C VAL A 20 6.48 -11.36 1.05
N GLN A 21 7.14 -10.68 0.09
CA GLN A 21 8.58 -10.77 -0.08
C GLN A 21 9.33 -10.30 1.18
N TYR A 22 8.95 -9.12 1.71
CA TYR A 22 9.57 -8.59 2.94
C TYR A 22 9.36 -9.50 4.14
N LEU A 23 8.20 -10.13 4.27
CA LEU A 23 7.91 -11.08 5.34
C LEU A 23 8.79 -12.34 5.21
N VAL A 24 8.83 -12.94 4.02
CA VAL A 24 9.58 -14.18 3.77
C VAL A 24 11.09 -13.96 3.99
N ASP A 25 11.64 -12.91 3.39
CA ASP A 25 13.05 -12.58 3.51
C ASP A 25 13.40 -12.11 4.92
N GLY A 26 12.52 -11.30 5.52
CA GLY A 26 12.72 -10.78 6.86
C GLY A 26 12.84 -11.88 7.92
N PHE A 27 11.95 -12.86 7.90
CA PHE A 27 12.05 -13.99 8.83
C PHE A 27 13.24 -14.92 8.53
N ARG A 28 13.56 -15.14 7.25
CA ARG A 28 14.75 -15.96 6.87
C ARG A 28 16.04 -15.32 7.33
N ASN A 29 16.15 -14.00 7.23
CA ASN A 29 17.34 -13.25 7.61
C ASN A 29 17.43 -12.96 9.12
N ASN A 30 16.33 -13.18 9.87
CA ASN A 30 16.27 -12.94 11.32
C ASN A 30 15.78 -14.17 12.09
N PRO A 31 16.59 -15.26 12.21
CA PRO A 31 16.20 -16.48 12.92
C PRO A 31 15.87 -16.25 14.41
N ALA A 32 16.42 -15.19 15.01
CA ALA A 32 16.15 -14.80 16.39
C ALA A 32 14.66 -14.48 16.67
N LEU A 33 13.89 -14.13 15.64
CA LEU A 33 12.45 -13.94 15.76
C LEU A 33 11.70 -15.26 16.01
N GLY A 34 12.35 -16.41 15.84
CA GLY A 34 11.78 -17.73 16.18
C GLY A 34 10.74 -18.23 15.19
N ILE A 35 10.67 -17.68 13.98
CA ILE A 35 9.77 -18.09 12.89
C ILE A 35 10.60 -18.70 11.75
N GLU A 36 10.39 -19.98 11.47
CA GLU A 36 10.94 -20.69 10.32
C GLU A 36 9.91 -20.69 9.19
N VAL A 37 10.22 -20.02 8.09
CA VAL A 37 9.29 -19.85 6.94
C VAL A 37 9.53 -20.93 5.90
N ILE A 38 8.46 -21.68 5.60
CA ILE A 38 8.34 -22.54 4.44
C ILE A 38 7.45 -21.82 3.44
N HIS A 39 7.99 -21.45 2.28
CA HIS A 39 7.26 -20.61 1.32
C HIS A 39 6.83 -21.41 0.10
N VAL A 40 5.54 -21.30 -0.26
CA VAL A 40 4.97 -21.74 -1.52
C VAL A 40 4.58 -20.49 -2.32
N ASP A 41 5.40 -20.18 -3.35
CA ASP A 41 5.15 -19.03 -4.24
C ASP A 41 3.99 -19.34 -5.20
N ALA A 42 2.77 -19.03 -4.76
CA ALA A 42 1.54 -19.31 -5.48
C ALA A 42 1.27 -18.31 -6.64
N ARG A 43 2.25 -18.12 -7.52
CA ARG A 43 2.24 -17.16 -8.62
C ARG A 43 1.42 -17.68 -9.81
N LEU A 44 0.28 -17.05 -10.08
CA LEU A 44 -0.60 -17.41 -11.21
C LEU A 44 -0.54 -16.42 -12.38
N SER A 45 0.02 -15.24 -12.17
CA SER A 45 0.15 -14.19 -13.18
C SER A 45 1.55 -13.59 -13.09
N GLU A 46 2.15 -13.29 -14.23
CA GLU A 46 3.48 -12.69 -14.31
C GLU A 46 3.39 -11.17 -14.47
N ASP A 47 2.33 -10.69 -15.15
CA ASP A 47 2.06 -9.28 -15.39
C ASP A 47 0.78 -8.80 -14.69
N LEU A 48 0.70 -7.50 -14.39
CA LEU A 48 -0.49 -6.86 -13.81
C LEU A 48 -1.71 -6.97 -14.72
N ALA A 49 -1.53 -6.89 -16.04
CA ALA A 49 -2.59 -7.03 -17.03
C ALA A 49 -3.18 -8.44 -17.07
N ASP A 50 -2.42 -9.47 -16.65
CA ASP A 50 -2.85 -10.86 -16.60
C ASP A 50 -3.56 -11.23 -15.29
N VAL A 51 -3.60 -10.34 -14.33
CA VAL A 51 -4.24 -10.57 -13.02
C VAL A 51 -5.76 -10.66 -13.20
N GLY A 52 -6.32 -11.84 -12.93
CA GLY A 52 -7.75 -12.10 -13.03
C GLY A 52 -8.21 -12.63 -14.38
N SER A 53 -7.32 -12.81 -15.37
CA SER A 53 -7.67 -13.45 -16.66
C SER A 53 -7.79 -14.97 -16.51
N ALA A 54 -8.77 -15.57 -17.23
CA ALA A 54 -8.96 -17.03 -17.30
C ALA A 54 -8.17 -17.59 -18.48
N ARG A 55 -6.86 -17.81 -18.33
CA ARG A 55 -6.04 -18.49 -19.36
C ARG A 55 -5.86 -19.97 -19.03
N GLY A 56 -5.79 -20.81 -20.06
CA GLY A 56 -5.52 -22.24 -19.90
C GLY A 56 -4.21 -22.49 -19.12
N GLY A 57 -4.20 -23.49 -18.25
CA GLY A 57 -3.05 -23.86 -17.42
C GLY A 57 -2.96 -23.16 -16.05
N LYS A 58 -3.73 -22.10 -15.76
CA LYS A 58 -3.75 -21.47 -14.41
C LYS A 58 -4.30 -22.41 -13.34
N LEU A 59 -5.32 -23.21 -13.67
CA LEU A 59 -5.89 -24.18 -12.75
C LEU A 59 -4.89 -25.30 -12.40
N SER A 60 -4.21 -25.87 -13.39
CA SER A 60 -3.20 -26.93 -13.14
C SER A 60 -2.04 -26.40 -12.30
N ARG A 61 -1.56 -25.17 -12.55
CA ARG A 61 -0.57 -24.51 -11.69
C ARG A 61 -1.08 -24.32 -10.26
N LEU A 62 -2.32 -23.87 -10.09
CA LEU A 62 -2.92 -23.70 -8.77
C LEU A 62 -2.98 -25.01 -7.99
N LEU A 63 -3.43 -26.11 -8.65
CA LEU A 63 -3.44 -27.44 -8.05
C LEU A 63 -2.03 -27.93 -7.69
N GLY A 64 -1.04 -27.63 -8.53
CA GLY A 64 0.37 -27.87 -8.26
C GLY A 64 0.86 -27.15 -6.98
N TYR A 65 0.49 -25.89 -6.78
CA TYR A 65 0.83 -25.14 -5.55
C TYR A 65 0.09 -25.70 -4.32
N CYS A 66 -1.17 -26.09 -4.46
CA CYS A 66 -1.90 -26.77 -3.38
C CYS A 66 -1.19 -28.07 -2.97
N TRP A 67 -0.76 -28.86 -3.95
CA TRP A 67 0.00 -30.09 -3.71
C TRP A 67 1.35 -29.81 -3.01
N GLN A 68 2.08 -28.78 -3.46
CA GLN A 68 3.33 -28.36 -2.80
C GLN A 68 3.10 -27.99 -1.32
N ALA A 69 2.02 -27.26 -1.02
CA ALA A 69 1.68 -26.89 0.35
C ALA A 69 1.37 -28.13 1.22
N ILE A 70 0.58 -29.08 0.68
CA ILE A 70 0.24 -30.33 1.37
C ILE A 70 1.50 -31.18 1.59
N ARG A 71 2.35 -31.32 0.57
CA ARG A 71 3.63 -32.01 0.69
C ARG A 71 4.53 -31.37 1.75
N ALA A 72 4.65 -30.03 1.73
CA ALA A 72 5.42 -29.30 2.72
C ALA A 72 4.90 -29.48 4.14
N ARG A 73 3.57 -29.58 4.33
CA ARG A 73 2.93 -29.89 5.62
C ARG A 73 3.51 -31.17 6.24
N PHE A 74 3.63 -32.22 5.45
CA PHE A 74 4.11 -33.52 5.94
C PHE A 74 5.65 -33.60 5.98
N ALA A 75 6.34 -33.08 4.96
CA ALA A 75 7.78 -33.13 4.87
C ALA A 75 8.49 -32.31 5.97
N HIS A 76 7.92 -31.17 6.36
CA HIS A 76 8.51 -30.27 7.36
C HIS A 76 7.79 -30.28 8.70
N GLY A 77 6.69 -31.02 8.84
CA GLY A 77 5.88 -31.06 10.07
C GLY A 77 5.22 -29.72 10.43
N VAL A 78 5.04 -28.80 9.42
CA VAL A 78 4.45 -27.48 9.66
C VAL A 78 2.95 -27.58 9.89
N THR A 79 2.44 -27.00 10.97
CA THR A 79 1.01 -27.08 11.35
C THR A 79 0.28 -25.75 11.19
N THR A 80 1.00 -24.67 10.96
CA THR A 80 0.48 -23.31 10.83
C THR A 80 0.57 -22.84 9.39
N TRP A 81 -0.55 -22.42 8.84
CA TRP A 81 -0.70 -21.94 7.48
C TRP A 81 -1.04 -20.47 7.45
N TYR A 82 -0.26 -19.68 6.73
CA TYR A 82 -0.47 -18.26 6.49
C TYR A 82 -0.98 -18.04 5.07
N TYR A 83 -2.10 -17.37 4.96
CA TYR A 83 -2.81 -17.12 3.73
C TYR A 83 -3.20 -15.65 3.60
N VAL A 84 -3.13 -15.14 2.38
CA VAL A 84 -3.57 -13.78 2.05
C VAL A 84 -4.84 -13.87 1.19
N PRO A 85 -6.03 -13.59 1.79
CA PRO A 85 -7.28 -13.59 1.06
C PRO A 85 -7.31 -12.56 -0.06
N SER A 86 -8.01 -12.86 -1.15
CA SER A 86 -8.10 -12.00 -2.32
C SER A 86 -8.94 -10.74 -2.07
N PRO A 87 -8.73 -9.67 -2.89
CA PRO A 87 -9.66 -8.55 -2.95
C PRO A 87 -11.04 -8.99 -3.48
N PRO A 88 -12.10 -8.15 -3.35
CA PRO A 88 -13.48 -8.46 -3.73
C PRO A 88 -13.67 -8.56 -5.25
N LYS A 89 -13.21 -9.68 -5.84
CA LYS A 89 -13.36 -10.04 -7.25
C LYS A 89 -13.76 -11.50 -7.37
N ARG A 90 -14.81 -11.82 -8.14
CA ARG A 90 -15.35 -13.19 -8.28
C ARG A 90 -14.29 -14.22 -8.67
N ASN A 91 -13.52 -13.95 -9.72
CA ASN A 91 -12.48 -14.89 -10.19
C ASN A 91 -11.42 -15.19 -9.12
N SER A 92 -11.04 -14.18 -8.35
CA SER A 92 -10.09 -14.33 -7.25
C SER A 92 -10.70 -15.08 -6.07
N LEU A 93 -11.96 -14.82 -5.76
CA LEU A 93 -12.71 -15.51 -4.72
C LEU A 93 -12.85 -17.02 -5.02
N TYR A 94 -13.18 -17.38 -6.26
CA TYR A 94 -13.29 -18.80 -6.66
C TYR A 94 -11.95 -19.53 -6.59
N ARG A 95 -10.86 -18.84 -6.91
CA ARG A 95 -9.51 -19.35 -6.67
C ARG A 95 -9.28 -19.61 -5.16
N ASP A 96 -9.64 -18.67 -4.31
CA ASP A 96 -9.48 -18.80 -2.87
C ASP A 96 -10.27 -20.00 -2.34
N TRP A 97 -11.49 -20.25 -2.85
CA TRP A 97 -12.26 -21.43 -2.45
C TRP A 97 -11.54 -22.74 -2.78
N ILE A 98 -10.94 -22.85 -3.96
CA ILE A 98 -10.18 -24.06 -4.33
C ILE A 98 -9.01 -24.25 -3.36
N VAL A 99 -8.25 -23.21 -3.09
CA VAL A 99 -7.10 -23.28 -2.17
C VAL A 99 -7.54 -23.63 -0.76
N LEU A 100 -8.56 -22.96 -0.24
CA LEU A 100 -9.09 -23.20 1.11
C LEU A 100 -9.65 -24.60 1.27
N LEU A 101 -10.38 -25.10 0.27
CA LEU A 101 -10.94 -26.46 0.28
C LEU A 101 -9.85 -27.52 0.28
N LEU A 102 -8.81 -27.34 -0.55
CA LEU A 102 -7.77 -28.34 -0.75
C LEU A 102 -6.67 -28.29 0.31
N VAL A 103 -6.29 -27.10 0.78
CA VAL A 103 -5.09 -26.93 1.62
C VAL A 103 -5.45 -26.81 3.10
N ARG A 104 -6.43 -25.99 3.46
CA ARG A 104 -6.76 -25.68 4.84
C ARG A 104 -7.00 -26.91 5.74
N PRO A 105 -7.67 -27.98 5.29
CA PRO A 105 -7.95 -29.14 6.15
C PRO A 105 -6.70 -29.85 6.71
N PHE A 106 -5.55 -29.66 6.08
CA PHE A 106 -4.29 -30.29 6.51
C PHE A 106 -3.55 -29.49 7.60
N PHE A 107 -4.02 -28.27 7.92
CA PHE A 107 -3.34 -27.38 8.87
C PHE A 107 -4.19 -27.18 10.13
N ARG A 108 -3.54 -27.22 11.30
CA ARG A 108 -4.20 -27.02 12.59
C ARG A 108 -4.56 -25.54 12.80
N HIS A 109 -3.65 -24.63 12.40
CA HIS A 109 -3.81 -23.19 12.57
C HIS A 109 -3.82 -22.52 11.20
N SER A 110 -4.87 -21.74 10.94
CA SER A 110 -5.00 -20.92 9.74
C SER A 110 -4.92 -19.44 10.12
N ILE A 111 -4.02 -18.72 9.48
CA ILE A 111 -3.80 -17.29 9.65
C ILE A 111 -4.21 -16.60 8.35
N HIS A 112 -5.17 -15.70 8.44
CA HIS A 112 -5.59 -14.88 7.31
C HIS A 112 -5.08 -13.46 7.50
N HIS A 113 -4.17 -13.02 6.64
CA HIS A 113 -3.64 -11.64 6.65
C HIS A 113 -4.28 -10.82 5.53
N TRP A 114 -5.10 -9.86 5.92
CA TRP A 114 -5.93 -9.05 5.02
C TRP A 114 -5.16 -7.83 4.54
N HIS A 115 -4.60 -7.87 3.33
CA HIS A 115 -3.93 -6.73 2.70
C HIS A 115 -4.90 -5.86 1.89
N ALA A 116 -5.99 -6.43 1.38
CA ALA A 116 -7.07 -5.73 0.72
C ALA A 116 -8.28 -5.60 1.65
N VAL A 117 -9.07 -4.56 1.45
CA VAL A 117 -10.27 -4.25 2.22
C VAL A 117 -11.52 -4.48 1.39
N GLY A 118 -12.63 -4.79 2.05
CA GLY A 118 -13.95 -4.76 1.47
C GLY A 118 -14.49 -6.10 0.99
N LEU A 119 -13.77 -7.22 1.17
CA LEU A 119 -14.30 -8.54 0.77
C LEU A 119 -15.56 -8.91 1.57
N GLY A 120 -15.56 -8.70 2.88
CA GLY A 120 -16.71 -9.01 3.72
C GLY A 120 -17.93 -8.16 3.36
N ALA A 121 -17.74 -6.85 3.20
CA ALA A 121 -18.79 -5.94 2.78
C ALA A 121 -19.33 -6.29 1.37
N TRP A 122 -18.43 -6.61 0.43
CA TRP A 122 -18.81 -7.03 -0.92
C TRP A 122 -19.62 -8.33 -0.93
N LEU A 123 -19.26 -9.31 -0.09
CA LEU A 123 -20.00 -10.55 0.06
C LEU A 123 -21.44 -10.30 0.55
N GLU A 124 -21.64 -9.33 1.42
CA GLU A 124 -22.98 -8.99 1.92
C GLU A 124 -23.83 -8.24 0.89
N GLN A 125 -23.21 -7.33 0.13
CA GLN A 125 -23.93 -6.36 -0.70
C GLN A 125 -24.05 -6.79 -2.16
N GLN A 126 -23.07 -7.52 -2.72
CA GLN A 126 -22.93 -7.75 -4.16
C GLN A 126 -22.79 -9.22 -4.54
N ALA A 127 -22.44 -10.10 -3.60
CA ALA A 127 -22.29 -11.51 -3.87
C ALA A 127 -23.65 -12.22 -3.86
N ARG A 128 -23.75 -13.27 -4.66
CA ARG A 128 -24.93 -14.15 -4.68
C ARG A 128 -25.04 -14.88 -3.34
N PRO A 129 -26.25 -15.30 -2.88
CA PRO A 129 -26.41 -15.99 -1.59
C PRO A 129 -25.51 -17.23 -1.43
N TRP A 130 -25.37 -18.04 -2.47
CA TRP A 130 -24.51 -19.22 -2.46
C TRP A 130 -23.02 -18.86 -2.41
N GLU A 131 -22.57 -17.77 -3.10
CA GLU A 131 -21.20 -17.26 -3.04
C GLU A 131 -20.86 -16.83 -1.61
N ARG A 132 -21.78 -16.13 -0.96
CA ARG A 132 -21.65 -15.70 0.43
C ARG A 132 -21.56 -16.91 1.38
N TRP A 133 -22.47 -17.88 1.22
CA TRP A 133 -22.48 -19.07 2.06
C TRP A 133 -21.17 -19.87 1.94
N ILE A 134 -20.69 -20.16 0.74
CA ILE A 134 -19.43 -20.87 0.51
C ILE A 134 -18.25 -20.07 1.09
N SER A 135 -18.20 -18.75 0.85
CA SER A 135 -17.12 -17.91 1.35
C SER A 135 -17.04 -17.90 2.87
N HIS A 136 -18.17 -17.73 3.56
CA HIS A 136 -18.19 -17.80 5.02
C HIS A 136 -17.84 -19.20 5.55
N ARG A 137 -18.20 -20.26 4.83
CA ARG A 137 -17.84 -21.64 5.20
C ARG A 137 -16.34 -21.92 5.07
N LEU A 138 -15.71 -21.39 4.02
CA LEU A 138 -14.30 -21.67 3.71
C LEU A 138 -13.33 -20.66 4.38
N LEU A 139 -13.64 -19.37 4.35
CA LEU A 139 -12.82 -18.30 4.97
C LEU A 139 -13.13 -18.15 6.48
N GLY A 140 -14.28 -18.65 6.94
CA GLY A 140 -14.74 -18.48 8.32
C GLY A 140 -13.87 -19.20 9.34
N HIS A 141 -13.90 -18.68 10.58
CA HIS A 141 -13.22 -19.24 11.75
C HIS A 141 -11.71 -19.50 11.53
N PRO A 142 -10.92 -18.54 10.97
CA PRO A 142 -9.48 -18.69 11.00
C PRO A 142 -9.00 -18.62 12.46
N THR A 143 -7.87 -19.27 12.75
CA THR A 143 -7.25 -19.17 14.09
C THR A 143 -6.88 -17.72 14.40
N LEU A 144 -6.39 -17.00 13.38
CA LEU A 144 -6.02 -15.59 13.51
C LEU A 144 -6.38 -14.83 12.23
N ALA A 145 -7.01 -13.68 12.41
CA ALA A 145 -7.13 -12.65 11.37
C ALA A 145 -6.18 -11.50 11.68
N ILE A 146 -5.35 -11.14 10.71
CA ILE A 146 -4.47 -9.97 10.79
C ILE A 146 -4.97 -8.93 9.82
N THR A 147 -5.11 -7.69 10.26
CA THR A 147 -5.46 -6.53 9.43
C THR A 147 -4.40 -5.45 9.54
N LEU A 148 -4.35 -4.56 8.55
CA LEU A 148 -3.31 -3.53 8.48
C LEU A 148 -3.62 -2.30 9.35
N SER A 149 -4.90 -2.10 9.69
CA SER A 149 -5.37 -0.96 10.48
C SER A 149 -6.65 -1.32 11.23
N ALA A 150 -7.01 -0.55 12.24
CA ALA A 150 -8.27 -0.73 12.96
C ALA A 150 -9.49 -0.53 12.04
N PHE A 151 -9.40 0.40 11.07
CA PHE A 151 -10.42 0.61 10.05
C PHE A 151 -10.74 -0.67 9.27
N ASN A 152 -9.75 -1.54 9.02
CA ASN A 152 -9.91 -2.75 8.23
C ASN A 152 -10.46 -3.92 9.06
N SER A 153 -10.37 -3.87 10.38
CA SER A 153 -10.74 -4.97 11.28
C SER A 153 -12.20 -5.41 11.16
N PRO A 154 -13.21 -4.52 11.04
CA PRO A 154 -14.61 -4.94 10.90
C PRO A 154 -14.87 -5.84 9.70
N ASP A 155 -14.13 -5.68 8.59
CA ASP A 155 -14.28 -6.52 7.41
C ASP A 155 -13.79 -7.97 7.67
N ALA A 156 -12.65 -8.11 8.34
CA ALA A 156 -12.11 -9.41 8.73
C ALA A 156 -12.93 -10.11 9.82
N LEU A 157 -13.48 -9.37 10.78
CA LEU A 157 -14.31 -9.89 11.86
C LEU A 157 -15.61 -10.56 11.39
N ARG A 158 -16.10 -10.23 10.18
CA ARG A 158 -17.25 -10.91 9.55
C ARG A 158 -17.01 -12.40 9.34
N PHE A 159 -15.76 -12.83 9.24
CA PHE A 159 -15.36 -14.23 9.12
C PHE A 159 -15.18 -14.93 10.48
N ARG A 160 -15.53 -14.28 11.59
CA ARG A 160 -15.51 -14.83 12.96
C ARG A 160 -14.18 -15.52 13.31
N PRO A 161 -13.04 -14.84 13.23
CA PRO A 161 -11.75 -15.39 13.64
C PRO A 161 -11.77 -15.71 15.15
N HIS A 162 -10.93 -16.68 15.58
CA HIS A 162 -10.74 -16.94 17.01
C HIS A 162 -9.97 -15.79 17.69
N HIS A 163 -8.99 -15.22 16.97
CA HIS A 163 -8.22 -14.05 17.38
C HIS A 163 -8.14 -13.05 16.23
N ALA A 164 -8.10 -11.77 16.56
CA ALA A 164 -7.93 -10.70 15.58
C ALA A 164 -6.89 -9.70 16.07
N GLU A 165 -5.93 -9.36 15.21
CA GLU A 165 -4.83 -8.46 15.54
C GLU A 165 -4.61 -7.44 14.41
N VAL A 166 -4.14 -6.26 14.80
CA VAL A 166 -3.69 -5.24 13.85
C VAL A 166 -2.17 -5.26 13.79
N VAL A 167 -1.65 -5.52 12.58
CA VAL A 167 -0.23 -5.47 12.27
C VAL A 167 -0.04 -4.63 11.01
N ALA A 168 0.44 -3.41 11.20
CA ALA A 168 0.69 -2.49 10.09
C ALA A 168 1.74 -3.05 9.11
N ASN A 169 1.66 -2.67 7.83
CA ASN A 169 2.71 -2.95 6.86
C ASN A 169 4.07 -2.42 7.35
N GLY A 170 5.15 -3.08 6.94
CA GLY A 170 6.50 -2.62 7.23
C GLY A 170 7.39 -2.64 5.99
N VAL A 171 8.16 -1.60 5.79
CA VAL A 171 9.12 -1.51 4.69
C VAL A 171 10.54 -1.44 5.23
N PRO A 172 11.54 -2.04 4.53
CA PRO A 172 12.94 -1.74 4.81
C PRO A 172 13.14 -0.23 4.74
N ASP A 173 14.08 0.30 5.52
CA ASP A 173 14.43 1.71 5.37
C ASP A 173 14.93 1.99 3.94
N PRO A 174 14.17 2.74 3.12
CA PRO A 174 14.55 2.97 1.74
C PRO A 174 15.57 4.11 1.58
N CYS A 175 15.97 4.74 2.69
CA CYS A 175 16.90 5.88 2.72
C CYS A 175 17.78 5.83 3.98
N PRO A 176 18.64 4.80 4.15
CA PRO A 176 19.42 4.60 5.38
C PRO A 176 20.43 5.71 5.62
N ASP A 177 20.83 6.44 4.59
CA ASP A 177 21.72 7.60 4.63
C ASP A 177 20.99 8.94 4.82
N PHE A 178 19.70 8.92 5.19
CA PHE A 178 18.85 10.12 5.32
C PHE A 178 19.48 11.20 6.19
N ASP A 179 19.94 10.85 7.37
CA ASP A 179 20.45 11.83 8.36
C ASP A 179 21.73 12.52 7.87
N THR A 180 22.56 11.82 7.10
CA THR A 180 23.83 12.34 6.58
C THR A 180 23.68 13.08 5.25
N THR A 181 22.70 12.73 4.42
CA THR A 181 22.58 13.26 3.06
C THR A 181 21.36 14.14 2.84
N LEU A 182 20.19 13.76 3.37
CA LEU A 182 18.92 14.36 3.01
C LEU A 182 18.33 15.29 4.07
N ALA A 183 18.58 15.05 5.36
CA ALA A 183 17.99 15.84 6.44
C ALA A 183 18.37 17.33 6.36
N ALA A 184 19.63 17.64 6.10
CA ALA A 184 20.10 19.02 5.96
C ALA A 184 19.46 19.71 4.73
N VAL A 185 19.31 18.97 3.62
CA VAL A 185 18.66 19.44 2.41
C VAL A 185 17.18 19.75 2.66
N ARG A 186 16.48 18.88 3.40
CA ARG A 186 15.06 19.08 3.78
C ARG A 186 14.90 20.39 4.58
N ARG A 187 15.72 20.57 5.64
CA ARG A 187 15.69 21.78 6.45
C ARG A 187 16.01 23.03 5.64
N GLN A 188 16.98 22.95 4.73
CA GLN A 188 17.34 24.11 3.89
C GLN A 188 16.19 24.47 2.95
N ARG A 189 15.63 23.50 2.22
CA ARG A 189 14.47 23.74 1.34
C ARG A 189 13.26 24.28 2.10
N HIS A 190 13.04 23.81 3.32
CA HIS A 190 11.97 24.35 4.17
C HIS A 190 12.22 25.84 4.52
N ARG A 191 13.45 26.21 4.90
CA ARG A 191 13.80 27.63 5.14
C ARG A 191 13.61 28.48 3.87
N ASP A 192 14.05 27.99 2.73
CA ASP A 192 13.93 28.71 1.45
C ASP A 192 12.45 29.01 1.15
N ARG A 193 11.55 28.05 1.38
CA ARG A 193 10.10 28.21 1.18
C ARG A 193 9.46 29.30 2.08
N GLN A 194 10.05 29.62 3.21
CA GLN A 194 9.54 30.73 4.07
C GLN A 194 9.62 32.10 3.36
N SER A 195 10.51 32.23 2.41
CA SER A 195 10.69 33.43 1.59
C SER A 195 10.20 33.23 0.14
N GLY A 196 9.27 32.29 -0.09
CA GLY A 196 8.82 31.91 -1.41
C GLY A 196 9.70 30.86 -2.07
N GLY A 197 9.38 30.50 -3.33
CA GLY A 197 10.20 29.60 -4.12
C GLY A 197 9.52 28.27 -4.49
N ILE A 198 10.31 27.36 -5.03
CA ILE A 198 9.81 26.12 -5.62
C ILE A 198 9.43 25.10 -4.55
N VAL A 199 8.23 24.51 -4.70
CA VAL A 199 7.76 23.33 -3.96
C VAL A 199 7.71 22.15 -4.93
N ARG A 200 8.53 21.15 -4.69
CA ARG A 200 8.56 19.93 -5.51
C ARG A 200 7.57 18.92 -4.97
N VAL A 201 6.52 18.68 -5.72
CA VAL A 201 5.44 17.75 -5.38
C VAL A 201 5.64 16.45 -6.13
N LEU A 202 5.42 15.30 -5.50
CA LEU A 202 5.49 13.99 -6.12
C LEU A 202 4.15 13.30 -6.00
N PHE A 203 3.62 12.83 -7.13
CA PHE A 203 2.60 11.78 -7.20
C PHE A 203 3.30 10.47 -7.59
N LEU A 204 3.12 9.40 -6.81
CA LEU A 204 3.75 8.10 -7.06
C LEU A 204 2.72 6.99 -6.85
N ALA A 205 2.02 6.60 -7.91
CA ALA A 205 1.03 5.51 -7.91
C ALA A 205 0.69 5.12 -9.35
N HIS A 206 -0.15 4.08 -9.56
CA HIS A 206 -0.84 3.91 -10.83
C HIS A 206 -1.66 5.17 -11.14
N CYS A 207 -1.54 5.66 -12.38
CA CYS A 207 -2.23 6.86 -12.83
C CYS A 207 -3.68 6.53 -13.19
N THR A 208 -4.50 6.22 -12.17
CA THR A 208 -5.93 5.95 -12.32
C THR A 208 -6.77 7.01 -11.60
N PRO A 209 -8.02 7.25 -12.05
CA PRO A 209 -8.89 8.23 -11.41
C PRO A 209 -9.04 8.03 -9.90
N ASP A 210 -9.20 6.79 -9.46
CA ASP A 210 -9.42 6.44 -8.06
C ASP A 210 -8.14 6.51 -7.19
N LYS A 211 -6.94 6.49 -7.80
CA LYS A 211 -5.69 6.87 -7.12
C LYS A 211 -5.50 8.39 -7.05
N GLY A 212 -6.41 9.15 -7.68
CA GLY A 212 -6.49 10.60 -7.54
C GLY A 212 -5.57 11.37 -8.48
N ILE A 213 -5.13 10.80 -9.62
CA ILE A 213 -4.24 11.54 -10.54
C ILE A 213 -4.87 12.84 -11.03
N PHE A 214 -6.17 12.82 -11.38
CA PHE A 214 -6.85 14.03 -11.85
C PHE A 214 -7.10 15.02 -10.71
N ASP A 215 -7.44 14.56 -9.50
CA ASP A 215 -7.56 15.43 -8.33
C ASP A 215 -6.20 16.08 -7.99
N ALA A 216 -5.09 15.36 -8.18
CA ALA A 216 -3.75 15.93 -8.02
C ALA A 216 -3.46 17.04 -9.03
N LEU A 217 -3.82 16.86 -10.31
CA LEU A 217 -3.66 17.88 -11.33
C LEU A 217 -4.47 19.14 -11.02
N GLU A 218 -5.74 18.97 -10.65
CA GLU A 218 -6.61 20.10 -10.28
C GLU A 218 -6.11 20.80 -9.00
N ALA A 219 -5.64 20.05 -8.00
CA ALA A 219 -5.04 20.62 -6.80
C ALA A 219 -3.79 21.48 -7.14
N MET A 220 -2.96 21.01 -8.07
CA MET A 220 -1.78 21.76 -8.53
C MET A 220 -2.16 23.05 -9.26
N ALA A 221 -3.14 23.00 -10.17
CA ALA A 221 -3.65 24.18 -10.88
C ALA A 221 -4.18 25.22 -9.90
N LEU A 222 -5.04 24.80 -8.96
CA LEU A 222 -5.61 25.65 -7.93
C LEU A 222 -4.55 26.21 -6.97
N ALA A 223 -3.57 25.40 -6.55
CA ALA A 223 -2.49 25.84 -5.68
C ALA A 223 -1.70 26.98 -6.33
N ASN A 224 -1.29 26.82 -7.59
CA ASN A 224 -0.58 27.87 -8.32
C ASN A 224 -1.44 29.11 -8.60
N ALA A 225 -2.73 28.94 -8.86
CA ALA A 225 -3.66 30.08 -9.01
C ALA A 225 -3.80 30.87 -7.69
N ASN A 226 -3.92 30.18 -6.55
CA ASN A 226 -4.01 30.82 -5.23
C ASN A 226 -2.75 31.62 -4.88
N GLU A 227 -1.57 31.23 -5.38
CA GLU A 227 -0.33 31.97 -5.16
C GLU A 227 -0.30 33.34 -5.85
N GLN A 228 -1.09 33.54 -6.90
CA GLN A 228 -1.17 34.86 -7.56
C GLN A 228 -1.69 35.96 -6.63
N GLY A 229 -2.52 35.60 -5.64
CA GLY A 229 -3.00 36.52 -4.60
C GLY A 229 -2.02 36.80 -3.46
N GLN A 230 -0.87 36.09 -3.41
CA GLN A 230 0.13 36.28 -2.36
C GLN A 230 1.14 37.37 -2.73
N PRO A 231 1.76 38.04 -1.73
CA PRO A 231 2.88 38.94 -1.98
C PRO A 231 4.00 38.24 -2.77
N ALA A 232 4.59 38.89 -3.75
CA ALA A 232 5.57 38.29 -4.67
C ALA A 232 6.73 37.58 -3.93
N ALA A 233 7.21 38.17 -2.83
CA ALA A 233 8.30 37.62 -2.02
C ALA A 233 7.90 36.36 -1.19
N GLN A 234 6.60 36.00 -1.15
CA GLN A 234 6.08 34.85 -0.39
C GLN A 234 5.40 33.82 -1.28
N ARG A 235 5.44 34.04 -2.60
CA ARG A 235 4.81 33.13 -3.55
C ARG A 235 5.56 31.81 -3.63
N LEU A 236 4.81 30.71 -3.50
CA LEU A 236 5.30 29.38 -3.80
C LEU A 236 5.01 29.05 -5.26
N ASP A 237 5.90 28.30 -5.89
CA ASP A 237 5.75 27.80 -7.24
C ASP A 237 5.73 26.26 -7.19
N PHE A 238 4.55 25.67 -7.35
CA PHE A 238 4.35 24.24 -7.22
C PHE A 238 4.63 23.52 -8.53
N HIS A 239 5.55 22.56 -8.51
CA HIS A 239 5.90 21.68 -9.62
C HIS A 239 5.59 20.23 -9.25
N LEU A 240 4.96 19.49 -10.16
CA LEU A 240 4.53 18.10 -9.94
C LEU A 240 5.34 17.13 -10.80
N ASP A 241 5.98 16.18 -10.16
CA ASP A 241 6.49 14.96 -10.78
C ASP A 241 5.44 13.85 -10.66
N VAL A 242 5.03 13.27 -11.80
CA VAL A 242 4.11 12.15 -11.87
C VAL A 242 4.88 10.88 -12.20
N ALA A 243 4.99 9.98 -11.23
CA ALA A 243 5.67 8.70 -11.35
C ALA A 243 4.64 7.56 -11.26
N GLY A 244 4.35 6.92 -12.39
CA GLY A 244 3.39 5.83 -12.49
C GLY A 244 3.05 5.50 -13.93
N SER A 245 2.33 4.40 -14.12
CA SER A 245 1.80 3.98 -15.42
C SER A 245 0.29 4.16 -15.45
N PHE A 246 -0.24 4.46 -16.61
CA PHE A 246 -1.68 4.42 -16.87
C PHE A 246 -2.13 2.97 -17.07
N VAL A 247 -3.38 2.70 -16.67
CA VAL A 247 -4.01 1.38 -16.83
C VAL A 247 -4.85 1.35 -18.10
N THR A 248 -5.43 2.49 -18.50
CA THR A 248 -6.24 2.63 -19.71
C THR A 248 -5.67 3.72 -20.61
N PRO A 249 -5.73 3.55 -21.95
CA PRO A 249 -5.33 4.59 -22.90
C PRO A 249 -6.17 5.86 -22.80
N GLU A 250 -7.42 5.72 -22.41
CA GLU A 250 -8.37 6.84 -22.24
C GLU A 250 -7.92 7.77 -21.11
N ASP A 251 -7.53 7.21 -19.97
CA ASP A 251 -7.00 7.99 -18.85
C ASP A 251 -5.67 8.67 -19.21
N GLU A 252 -4.81 8.00 -19.98
CA GLU A 252 -3.55 8.56 -20.46
C GLU A 252 -3.77 9.74 -21.41
N ALA A 253 -4.69 9.60 -22.37
CA ALA A 253 -5.05 10.67 -23.30
C ALA A 253 -5.63 11.89 -22.54
N ARG A 254 -6.58 11.68 -21.64
CA ARG A 254 -7.16 12.73 -20.79
C ARG A 254 -6.11 13.43 -19.94
N TYR A 255 -5.15 12.69 -19.38
CA TYR A 255 -4.07 13.25 -18.60
C TYR A 255 -3.19 14.18 -19.47
N HIS A 256 -2.77 13.73 -20.66
CA HIS A 256 -1.95 14.54 -21.57
C HIS A 256 -2.67 15.81 -22.05
N GLU A 257 -3.97 15.70 -22.32
CA GLU A 257 -4.79 16.88 -22.65
C GLU A 257 -4.80 17.87 -21.48
N ARG A 258 -4.95 17.39 -20.24
CA ARG A 258 -5.03 18.25 -19.05
C ARG A 258 -3.71 18.96 -18.73
N ILE A 259 -2.57 18.28 -18.80
CA ILE A 259 -1.27 18.88 -18.51
C ILE A 259 -0.78 19.87 -19.59
N ALA A 260 -1.37 19.81 -20.79
CA ALA A 260 -1.09 20.76 -21.87
C ALA A 260 -1.80 22.13 -21.68
N GLN A 261 -2.77 22.21 -20.75
CA GLN A 261 -3.46 23.46 -20.48
C GLN A 261 -2.51 24.50 -19.87
N PRO A 262 -2.73 25.81 -20.13
CA PRO A 262 -1.81 26.89 -19.73
C PRO A 262 -1.49 26.95 -18.23
N ASP A 263 -2.44 26.55 -17.38
CA ASP A 263 -2.32 26.58 -15.91
C ASP A 263 -1.37 25.48 -15.36
N LEU A 264 -1.14 24.41 -16.13
CA LEU A 264 -0.25 23.30 -15.76
C LEU A 264 0.97 23.15 -16.69
N SER A 265 0.94 23.78 -17.86
CA SER A 265 2.03 23.69 -18.84
C SER A 265 3.37 24.10 -18.24
N GLY A 266 4.39 23.26 -18.41
CA GLY A 266 5.74 23.46 -17.85
C GLY A 266 5.86 23.19 -16.33
N ARG A 267 4.76 22.87 -15.63
CA ARG A 267 4.75 22.60 -14.18
C ARG A 267 4.56 21.12 -13.82
N VAL A 268 4.21 20.29 -14.79
CA VAL A 268 4.02 18.86 -14.61
C VAL A 268 5.03 18.10 -15.45
N ARG A 269 5.78 17.21 -14.82
CA ARG A 269 6.73 16.31 -15.48
C ARG A 269 6.27 14.86 -15.32
N THR A 270 6.07 14.18 -16.44
CA THR A 270 5.70 12.75 -16.48
C THR A 270 6.95 11.88 -16.49
N LEU A 271 7.11 11.00 -15.51
CA LEU A 271 8.27 10.13 -15.36
C LEU A 271 8.01 8.69 -15.80
N GLY A 272 6.73 8.32 -16.01
CA GLY A 272 6.35 6.93 -16.27
C GLY A 272 6.56 6.02 -15.04
N PHE A 273 6.60 4.72 -15.28
CA PHE A 273 6.83 3.74 -14.22
C PHE A 273 8.27 3.79 -13.71
N VAL A 274 8.46 3.98 -12.41
CA VAL A 274 9.77 4.06 -11.77
C VAL A 274 9.97 2.93 -10.75
N LYS A 275 11.20 2.42 -10.64
CA LYS A 275 11.61 1.40 -9.67
C LYS A 275 13.06 1.60 -9.23
N GLY A 276 13.48 0.93 -8.15
CA GLY A 276 14.86 0.96 -7.66
C GLY A 276 15.38 2.38 -7.46
N ASP A 277 16.60 2.65 -7.95
CA ASP A 277 17.29 3.92 -7.77
C ASP A 277 16.53 5.11 -8.38
N THR A 278 15.85 4.92 -9.52
CA THR A 278 15.03 5.97 -10.13
C THR A 278 13.88 6.38 -9.20
N LYS A 279 13.19 5.41 -8.58
CA LYS A 279 12.15 5.67 -7.59
C LYS A 279 12.71 6.40 -6.37
N SER A 280 13.86 5.94 -5.85
CA SER A 280 14.53 6.61 -4.73
C SER A 280 14.91 8.04 -5.08
N ALA A 281 15.44 8.30 -6.29
CA ALA A 281 15.77 9.63 -6.75
C ALA A 281 14.54 10.56 -6.79
N CYS A 282 13.38 10.09 -7.27
CA CYS A 282 12.12 10.85 -7.23
C CYS A 282 11.73 11.23 -5.80
N LEU A 283 11.76 10.28 -4.87
CA LEU A 283 11.44 10.50 -3.47
C LEU A 283 12.42 11.46 -2.77
N ARG A 284 13.71 11.39 -3.09
CA ARG A 284 14.74 12.31 -2.57
C ARG A 284 14.59 13.73 -3.11
N SER A 285 14.16 13.88 -4.35
CA SER A 285 14.04 15.18 -5.01
C SER A 285 12.83 15.99 -4.57
N ALA A 286 11.73 15.33 -4.19
CA ALA A 286 10.46 15.97 -3.85
C ALA A 286 10.41 16.47 -2.40
N ASP A 287 9.54 17.42 -2.09
CA ASP A 287 9.31 18.01 -0.77
C ASP A 287 7.97 17.53 -0.19
N VAL A 288 6.94 17.45 -1.02
CA VAL A 288 5.58 17.07 -0.66
C VAL A 288 5.18 15.83 -1.44
N PHE A 289 4.50 14.92 -0.80
CA PHE A 289 3.89 13.75 -1.41
C PHE A 289 2.39 13.97 -1.54
N LEU A 290 1.90 14.14 -2.77
CA LEU A 290 0.49 14.35 -3.06
C LEU A 290 -0.15 13.04 -3.53
N PHE A 291 -1.00 12.47 -2.68
CA PHE A 291 -1.65 11.19 -2.92
C PHE A 291 -3.14 11.25 -2.55
N PRO A 292 -3.98 11.90 -3.37
CA PRO A 292 -5.40 12.10 -3.08
C PRO A 292 -6.25 10.87 -3.45
N SER A 293 -5.83 9.68 -3.01
CA SER A 293 -6.45 8.41 -3.33
C SER A 293 -7.81 8.24 -2.66
N TYR A 294 -8.76 7.70 -3.43
CA TYR A 294 -10.04 7.18 -2.95
C TYR A 294 -10.31 5.76 -3.46
N TYR A 295 -9.23 5.02 -3.74
CA TYR A 295 -9.30 3.65 -4.22
C TYR A 295 -10.08 2.75 -3.26
N ALA A 296 -11.11 2.07 -3.78
CA ALA A 296 -12.08 1.33 -2.95
C ALA A 296 -11.47 0.22 -2.08
N ASN A 297 -10.34 -0.35 -2.49
CA ASN A 297 -9.66 -1.43 -1.75
C ASN A 297 -8.35 -0.94 -1.10
N GLU A 298 -8.18 0.36 -0.88
CA GLU A 298 -7.00 0.91 -0.22
C GLU A 298 -6.92 0.41 1.21
N GLY A 299 -5.88 -0.34 1.52
CA GLY A 299 -5.62 -0.81 2.87
C GLY A 299 -4.68 0.17 3.58
N GLN A 300 -3.39 -0.04 3.37
CA GLN A 300 -2.33 0.81 3.90
C GLN A 300 -1.29 1.01 2.79
N PRO A 301 -1.28 2.19 2.13
CA PRO A 301 -0.48 2.43 0.94
C PRO A 301 1.03 2.45 1.24
N LEU A 302 1.79 1.54 0.60
CA LEU A 302 3.23 1.45 0.79
C LEU A 302 3.98 2.69 0.26
N ASN A 303 3.48 3.30 -0.82
CA ASN A 303 4.05 4.54 -1.38
C ASN A 303 4.00 5.71 -0.38
N LEU A 304 2.95 5.78 0.45
CA LEU A 304 2.88 6.77 1.53
C LEU A 304 3.93 6.46 2.63
N ILE A 305 4.10 5.21 3.00
CA ILE A 305 5.15 4.80 3.96
C ILE A 305 6.54 5.16 3.41
N GLU A 306 6.81 4.84 2.15
CA GLU A 306 8.08 5.14 1.50
C GLU A 306 8.32 6.66 1.39
N ALA A 307 7.29 7.44 1.08
CA ALA A 307 7.37 8.90 1.07
C ALA A 307 7.71 9.47 2.45
N MET A 308 7.01 9.00 3.50
CA MET A 308 7.31 9.38 4.87
C MET A 308 8.74 9.00 5.27
N ALA A 309 9.20 7.79 4.90
CA ALA A 309 10.55 7.32 5.17
C ALA A 309 11.64 8.17 4.49
N HIS A 310 11.34 8.84 3.37
CA HIS A 310 12.22 9.83 2.73
C HIS A 310 11.99 11.27 3.27
N GLY A 311 11.16 11.45 4.29
CA GLY A 311 10.87 12.77 4.85
C GLY A 311 10.07 13.67 3.91
N LEU A 312 9.20 13.13 3.06
CA LEU A 312 8.22 13.93 2.33
C LEU A 312 7.05 14.27 3.25
N VAL A 313 6.53 15.47 3.06
CA VAL A 313 5.33 15.92 3.78
C VAL A 313 4.09 15.45 3.04
N PRO A 314 3.22 14.59 3.61
CA PRO A 314 2.07 14.07 2.90
C PRO A 314 0.95 15.10 2.72
N VAL A 315 0.33 15.13 1.53
CA VAL A 315 -1.04 15.63 1.31
C VAL A 315 -1.83 14.47 0.74
N THR A 316 -2.83 14.00 1.49
CA THR A 316 -3.58 12.79 1.15
C THR A 316 -5.00 12.88 1.66
N THR A 317 -5.79 11.80 1.54
CA THR A 317 -7.21 11.85 1.80
C THR A 317 -7.61 11.18 3.11
N HIS A 318 -8.71 11.66 3.69
CA HIS A 318 -9.41 11.03 4.79
C HIS A 318 -10.16 9.78 4.29
N TRP A 319 -9.40 8.80 3.77
CA TRP A 319 -9.94 7.63 3.12
C TRP A 319 -9.42 6.33 3.73
N ARG A 320 -10.36 5.42 4.10
CA ARG A 320 -10.04 4.08 4.61
C ARG A 320 -9.04 4.12 5.78
N GLY A 321 -7.96 3.33 5.70
CA GLY A 321 -6.90 3.27 6.72
C GLY A 321 -5.85 4.38 6.65
N ILE A 322 -5.92 5.28 5.67
CA ILE A 322 -4.92 6.36 5.50
C ILE A 322 -4.85 7.29 6.73
N PRO A 323 -5.97 7.72 7.35
CA PRO A 323 -5.91 8.58 8.53
C PRO A 323 -5.12 7.99 9.70
N GLU A 324 -5.18 6.67 9.88
CA GLU A 324 -4.43 6.01 10.95
C GLU A 324 -2.90 6.04 10.76
N MET A 325 -2.43 6.37 9.55
CA MET A 325 -1.00 6.47 9.24
C MET A 325 -0.38 7.80 9.66
N LEU A 326 -1.19 8.82 9.87
CA LEU A 326 -0.78 10.21 10.10
C LEU A 326 -1.13 10.67 11.53
N PRO A 327 -0.53 11.77 12.01
CA PRO A 327 -0.91 12.35 13.28
C PRO A 327 -2.38 12.79 13.31
N GLU A 328 -3.00 12.71 14.48
CA GLU A 328 -4.34 13.23 14.67
C GLU A 328 -4.40 14.73 14.37
N GLY A 329 -5.46 15.17 13.67
CA GLY A 329 -5.64 16.57 13.28
C GLY A 329 -4.66 17.07 12.23
N TYR A 330 -3.96 16.18 11.53
CA TYR A 330 -2.95 16.57 10.54
C TYR A 330 -3.57 17.35 9.37
N PRO A 331 -3.07 18.59 9.07
CA PRO A 331 -3.70 19.48 8.11
C PRO A 331 -3.51 19.09 6.63
N GLY A 332 -2.64 18.13 6.33
CA GLY A 332 -2.46 17.54 5.01
C GLY A 332 -3.46 16.42 4.69
N LEU A 333 -4.40 16.14 5.62
CA LEU A 333 -5.45 15.15 5.45
C LEU A 333 -6.74 15.85 4.99
N VAL A 334 -7.15 15.63 3.73
CA VAL A 334 -8.30 16.30 3.11
C VAL A 334 -9.41 15.30 2.76
N GLN A 335 -10.60 15.79 2.43
CA GLN A 335 -11.67 14.92 1.95
C GLN A 335 -11.33 14.36 0.55
N PRO A 336 -11.73 13.12 0.23
CA PRO A 336 -11.61 12.59 -1.12
C PRO A 336 -12.36 13.45 -2.14
N ARG A 337 -11.81 13.59 -3.35
CA ARG A 337 -12.40 14.37 -4.45
C ARG A 337 -12.58 15.86 -4.12
N ASP A 338 -11.71 16.39 -3.28
CA ASP A 338 -11.67 17.82 -2.94
C ASP A 338 -10.30 18.42 -3.30
N PRO A 339 -10.05 18.70 -4.58
CA PRO A 339 -8.80 19.29 -5.04
C PRO A 339 -8.60 20.72 -4.48
N ALA A 340 -9.68 21.44 -4.15
CA ALA A 340 -9.56 22.77 -3.55
C ALA A 340 -8.97 22.69 -2.13
N ALA A 341 -9.47 21.78 -1.29
CA ALA A 341 -8.88 21.53 0.01
C ALA A 341 -7.43 21.03 -0.09
N ALA A 342 -7.13 20.17 -1.08
CA ALA A 342 -5.77 19.70 -1.33
C ALA A 342 -4.82 20.85 -1.72
N ALA A 343 -5.27 21.79 -2.53
CA ALA A 343 -4.50 22.99 -2.90
C ALA A 343 -4.16 23.87 -1.69
N VAL A 344 -5.12 24.11 -0.80
CA VAL A 344 -4.90 24.83 0.46
C VAL A 344 -3.94 24.06 1.37
N ALA A 345 -4.11 22.75 1.47
CA ALA A 345 -3.25 21.88 2.27
C ALA A 345 -1.80 21.89 1.76
N LEU A 346 -1.57 21.86 0.44
CA LEU A 346 -0.23 21.92 -0.17
C LEU A 346 0.57 23.13 0.34
N ARG A 347 -0.01 24.33 0.29
CA ARG A 347 0.64 25.53 0.83
C ARG A 347 0.89 25.41 2.33
N ARG A 348 -0.14 25.05 3.08
CA ARG A 348 -0.08 24.98 4.55
C ARG A 348 1.02 24.03 5.01
N VAL A 349 1.09 22.82 4.47
CA VAL A 349 2.08 21.84 4.90
C VAL A 349 3.49 22.17 4.40
N ALA A 350 3.62 22.73 3.19
CA ALA A 350 4.92 23.13 2.65
C ALA A 350 5.61 24.21 3.50
N LEU A 351 4.83 25.08 4.13
CA LEU A 351 5.34 26.12 5.04
C LEU A 351 5.51 25.64 6.49
N ALA A 352 4.69 24.68 6.96
CA ALA A 352 4.70 24.23 8.34
C ALA A 352 5.73 23.13 8.63
N GLU A 353 6.13 22.33 7.61
CA GLU A 353 6.82 21.07 7.82
C GLU A 353 8.11 20.96 7.01
N ASP A 354 9.18 20.52 7.64
CA ASP A 354 10.43 20.15 6.95
C ASP A 354 10.50 18.67 6.56
N GLY A 355 9.51 17.88 6.97
CA GLY A 355 9.37 16.46 6.65
C GLY A 355 10.08 15.51 7.61
N ILE A 356 10.98 15.97 8.47
CA ILE A 356 11.80 15.11 9.34
C ILE A 356 10.94 14.33 10.33
N ARG A 357 9.89 14.95 10.88
CA ARG A 357 8.97 14.23 11.78
C ARG A 357 8.26 13.06 11.09
N PHE A 358 7.97 13.15 9.79
CA PHE A 358 7.34 12.06 9.04
C PHE A 358 8.31 10.92 8.83
N ARG A 359 9.59 11.20 8.61
CA ARG A 359 10.66 10.19 8.62
C ARG A 359 10.66 9.41 9.93
N THR A 360 10.71 10.12 11.05
CA THR A 360 10.71 9.49 12.39
C THR A 360 9.45 8.68 12.65
N LEU A 361 8.28 9.24 12.36
CA LEU A 361 6.98 8.56 12.49
C LEU A 361 6.89 7.34 11.59
N GLY A 362 7.28 7.49 10.32
CA GLY A 362 7.23 6.44 9.31
C GLY A 362 8.05 5.23 9.71
N LEU A 363 9.29 5.42 10.10
CA LEU A 363 10.15 4.29 10.50
C LEU A 363 9.75 3.67 11.84
N ALA A 364 9.32 4.46 12.81
CA ALA A 364 8.90 3.94 14.11
C ALA A 364 7.65 3.04 14.00
N ARG A 365 6.71 3.40 13.10
CA ARG A 365 5.44 2.67 12.96
C ARG A 365 5.44 1.64 11.84
N PHE A 366 6.17 1.90 10.76
CA PHE A 366 6.10 1.14 9.51
C PHE A 366 7.49 0.65 9.05
N GLY A 367 8.49 0.67 9.91
CA GLY A 367 9.78 0.03 9.64
C GLY A 367 9.66 -1.49 9.63
N LEU A 368 10.39 -2.16 8.74
CA LEU A 368 10.33 -3.62 8.57
C LEU A 368 10.62 -4.39 9.87
N ASP A 369 11.61 -3.94 10.64
CA ASP A 369 11.97 -4.58 11.91
C ASP A 369 10.83 -4.50 12.96
N ALA A 370 10.13 -3.38 13.01
CA ALA A 370 8.98 -3.22 13.90
C ALA A 370 7.83 -4.15 13.46
N HIS A 371 7.55 -4.21 12.16
CA HIS A 371 6.56 -5.11 11.57
C HIS A 371 6.87 -6.58 11.88
N LEU A 372 8.09 -7.03 11.62
CA LEU A 372 8.48 -8.42 11.83
C LEU A 372 8.47 -8.82 13.31
N ARG A 373 8.91 -7.94 14.22
CA ARG A 373 8.82 -8.18 15.67
C ARG A 373 7.37 -8.32 16.09
N ARG A 374 6.50 -7.35 15.73
CA ARG A 374 5.08 -7.42 16.08
C ARG A 374 4.40 -8.65 15.51
N LEU A 375 4.66 -8.96 14.24
CA LEU A 375 4.11 -10.15 13.59
C LEU A 375 4.60 -11.43 14.28
N SER A 376 5.88 -11.52 14.63
CA SER A 376 6.43 -12.65 15.38
C SER A 376 5.76 -12.85 16.75
N GLU A 377 5.56 -11.75 17.51
CA GLU A 377 4.85 -11.79 18.80
C GLU A 377 3.43 -12.36 18.65
N VAL A 378 2.68 -11.81 17.70
CA VAL A 378 1.30 -12.23 17.40
C VAL A 378 1.23 -13.70 16.96
N LEU A 379 2.16 -14.13 16.08
CA LEU A 379 2.19 -15.51 15.62
C LEU A 379 2.57 -16.49 16.73
N ARG A 380 3.49 -16.13 17.62
CA ARG A 380 3.95 -16.98 18.71
C ARG A 380 2.92 -17.09 19.84
N SER A 381 2.08 -16.07 20.05
CA SER A 381 1.02 -16.12 21.05
C SER A 381 -0.04 -17.21 20.76
N LEU A 382 -0.11 -17.73 19.53
CA LEU A 382 -1.01 -18.83 19.16
C LEU A 382 -0.53 -20.21 19.62
N GLN A 383 0.65 -20.34 20.18
CA GLN A 383 1.25 -21.62 20.57
C GLN A 383 0.92 -22.04 22.02
N TYR A 384 0.18 -21.20 22.78
CA TYR A 384 -0.18 -21.45 24.17
C TYR A 384 -1.67 -21.71 24.36
#